data_469994106dd217f7374a38a3ad87aef2
#
_entry.id   469994106dd217f7374a38a3ad87aef2
#
_cell.length_a   1.000
_cell.length_b   1.000
_cell.length_c   1.000
_cell.angle_alpha   90.00
_cell.angle_beta   90.00
_cell.angle_gamma   90.00
#
_symmetry.space_group_name_H-M   'P 1'
#
loop_
_entity.id
_entity.type
_entity.pdbx_description
1 polymer ?
#
loop_
_entity_poly.entity_id
_entity_poly.type
_entity_poly.pdbx_seq_one_letter_code
_entity_poly.pdbx_strand_id
1 'polypeptide(L)'
;MNKLLQAVAAKTYQLCRTYPGGIRAMFAGMRERHGLSESSVYADLNPNNGQSTLRVWELVRVMEATGEHGPLRELANWFGYSLASAADEE
;
A
#
# COMPACT_ATOMS: atom_id res chain seq x y z
N MET A 1 -13.36 -7.75 -6.44
CA MET A 1 -12.87 -6.67 -5.56
C MET A 1 -13.60 -5.38 -5.91
N ASN A 2 -14.00 -4.58 -4.93
CA ASN A 2 -14.70 -3.34 -5.23
C ASN A 2 -13.72 -2.27 -5.76
N LYS A 3 -14.28 -1.19 -6.35
CA LYS A 3 -13.48 -0.16 -7.01
C LYS A 3 -12.54 0.57 -6.04
N LEU A 4 -12.96 0.75 -4.79
CA LEU A 4 -12.12 1.40 -3.79
C LEU A 4 -10.89 0.55 -3.47
N LEU A 5 -11.08 -0.73 -3.17
CA LEU A 5 -9.97 -1.62 -2.85
C LEU A 5 -9.01 -1.74 -4.04
N GLN A 6 -9.56 -1.79 -5.25
CA GLN A 6 -8.76 -1.85 -6.46
C GLN A 6 -7.90 -0.60 -6.63
N ALA A 7 -8.49 0.58 -6.40
CA ALA A 7 -7.78 1.85 -6.50
C ALA A 7 -6.67 1.96 -5.45
N VAL A 8 -6.96 1.56 -4.22
CA VAL A 8 -5.97 1.57 -3.15
C VAL A 8 -4.82 0.60 -3.45
N ALA A 9 -5.15 -0.61 -3.93
CA ALA A 9 -4.15 -1.60 -4.30
C ALA A 9 -3.26 -1.09 -5.45
N ALA A 10 -3.85 -0.43 -6.44
CA ALA A 10 -3.10 0.13 -7.57
C ALA A 10 -2.10 1.19 -7.12
N LYS A 11 -2.51 2.10 -6.24
CA LYS A 11 -1.63 3.13 -5.70
C LYS A 11 -0.49 2.51 -4.88
N THR A 12 -0.82 1.53 -4.06
CA THR A 12 0.16 0.83 -3.23
C THR A 12 1.18 0.10 -4.10
N TYR A 13 0.70 -0.61 -5.11
CA TYR A 13 1.56 -1.34 -6.04
C TYR A 13 2.50 -0.40 -6.79
N GLN A 14 1.99 0.74 -7.23
CA GLN A 14 2.78 1.74 -7.94
C GLN A 14 3.95 2.24 -7.09
N LEU A 15 3.71 2.50 -5.80
CA LEU A 15 4.77 2.92 -4.88
C LEU A 15 5.82 1.83 -4.69
N CYS A 16 5.39 0.57 -4.64
CA CYS A 16 6.32 -0.56 -4.55
C CYS A 16 7.21 -0.64 -5.78
N ARG A 17 6.67 -0.38 -6.96
CA ARG A 17 7.43 -0.47 -8.21
C ARG A 17 8.51 0.60 -8.32
N THR A 18 8.27 1.77 -7.74
CA THR A 18 9.23 2.87 -7.79
C THR A 18 10.24 2.84 -6.65
N TYR A 19 10.03 1.99 -5.66
CA TYR A 19 10.94 1.86 -4.54
C TYR A 19 12.23 1.13 -4.97
N PRO A 20 13.42 1.60 -4.57
CA PRO A 20 14.67 0.94 -4.92
C PRO A 20 14.69 -0.52 -4.42
N GLY A 21 14.88 -1.46 -5.35
CA GLY A 21 14.84 -2.89 -5.03
C GLY A 21 13.44 -3.51 -5.06
N GLY A 22 12.39 -2.71 -5.28
CA GLY A 22 11.02 -3.19 -5.45
C GLY A 22 10.42 -3.80 -4.19
N ILE A 23 9.46 -4.68 -4.38
CA ILE A 23 8.73 -5.32 -3.28
C ILE A 23 9.66 -6.09 -2.34
N ARG A 24 10.65 -6.76 -2.90
CA ARG A 24 11.60 -7.54 -2.10
C ARG A 24 12.31 -6.66 -1.07
N ALA A 25 12.82 -5.51 -1.51
CA ALA A 25 13.53 -4.59 -0.62
C ALA A 25 12.58 -3.94 0.38
N MET A 26 11.40 -3.53 -0.08
CA MET A 26 10.42 -2.86 0.76
C MET A 26 9.95 -3.72 1.93
N PHE A 27 9.77 -5.02 1.69
CA PHE A 27 9.27 -5.94 2.71
C PHE A 27 10.36 -6.84 3.30
N ALA A 28 11.62 -6.46 3.12
CA ALA A 28 12.74 -7.20 3.72
C ALA A 28 12.57 -7.25 5.24
N GLY A 29 12.69 -8.43 5.81
CA GLY A 29 12.51 -8.63 7.25
C GLY A 29 11.07 -8.79 7.70
N MET A 30 10.10 -8.46 6.86
CA MET A 30 8.68 -8.59 7.20
C MET A 30 8.15 -10.01 7.04
N ARG A 31 8.80 -10.79 6.18
CA ARG A 31 8.41 -12.17 5.92
C ARG A 31 8.36 -13.00 7.19
N GLU A 32 9.42 -12.92 7.99
CA GLU A 32 9.51 -13.69 9.23
C GLU A 32 8.51 -13.20 10.26
N ARG A 33 8.34 -11.89 10.33
CA ARG A 33 7.44 -11.26 11.30
C ARG A 33 5.97 -11.62 11.04
N HIS A 34 5.57 -11.70 9.77
CA HIS A 34 4.17 -11.92 9.40
C HIS A 34 3.91 -13.29 8.78
N GLY A 35 4.93 -14.12 8.64
CA GLY A 35 4.78 -15.48 8.11
C GLY A 35 4.39 -15.54 6.64
N LEU A 36 4.63 -14.47 5.88
CA LEU A 36 4.23 -14.39 4.49
C LEU A 36 5.43 -14.46 3.57
N SER A 37 5.24 -15.13 2.42
CA SER A 37 6.25 -15.16 1.37
C SER A 37 6.19 -13.89 0.53
N GLU A 38 7.27 -13.61 -0.19
CA GLU A 38 7.32 -12.51 -1.15
C GLU A 38 6.20 -12.62 -2.18
N SER A 39 5.93 -13.83 -2.68
CA SER A 39 4.86 -14.03 -3.66
C SER A 39 3.49 -13.75 -3.09
N SER A 40 3.26 -14.03 -1.81
CA SER A 40 1.99 -13.69 -1.14
C SER A 40 1.78 -12.18 -1.08
N VAL A 41 2.83 -11.45 -0.71
CA VAL A 41 2.77 -9.97 -0.66
C VAL A 41 2.53 -9.42 -2.07
N TYR A 42 3.23 -9.94 -3.06
CA TYR A 42 3.04 -9.51 -4.45
C TYR A 42 1.60 -9.73 -4.90
N ALA A 43 1.03 -10.90 -4.60
CA ALA A 43 -0.35 -11.20 -4.97
C ALA A 43 -1.34 -10.28 -4.27
N ASP A 44 -1.12 -9.98 -3.00
CA ASP A 44 -1.98 -9.08 -2.22
C ASP A 44 -2.02 -7.68 -2.81
N LEU A 45 -0.87 -7.18 -3.29
CA LEU A 45 -0.76 -5.82 -3.81
C LEU A 45 -1.12 -5.70 -5.29
N ASN A 46 -1.23 -6.81 -6.01
CA ASN A 46 -1.49 -6.77 -7.45
C ASN A 46 -2.93 -6.36 -7.73
N PRO A 47 -3.16 -5.17 -8.34
CA PRO A 47 -4.52 -4.68 -8.58
C PRO A 47 -5.28 -5.51 -9.62
N ASN A 48 -4.59 -6.34 -10.40
CA ASN A 48 -5.21 -7.20 -11.41
C ASN A 48 -5.60 -8.57 -10.86
N ASN A 49 -5.23 -8.87 -9.62
CA ASN A 49 -5.60 -10.12 -8.98
C ASN A 49 -6.94 -9.94 -8.26
N GLY A 50 -8.01 -10.47 -8.84
CA GLY A 50 -9.36 -10.35 -8.27
C GLY A 50 -9.53 -10.99 -6.91
N GLN A 51 -8.59 -11.83 -6.49
CA GLN A 51 -8.61 -12.49 -5.19
C GLN A 51 -7.59 -11.92 -4.22
N SER A 52 -6.93 -10.83 -4.59
CA SER A 52 -5.95 -10.22 -3.72
C SER A 52 -6.64 -9.64 -2.48
N THR A 53 -5.95 -9.71 -1.36
CA THR A 53 -6.41 -9.15 -0.09
C THR A 53 -5.34 -8.20 0.42
N LEU A 54 -5.62 -6.89 0.31
CA LEU A 54 -4.69 -5.88 0.79
C LEU A 54 -4.77 -5.83 2.32
N ARG A 55 -3.65 -6.06 2.96
CA ARG A 55 -3.56 -6.06 4.42
C ARG A 55 -3.14 -4.70 4.92
N VAL A 56 -3.69 -4.30 6.07
CA VAL A 56 -3.40 -2.98 6.65
C VAL A 56 -1.90 -2.79 6.89
N TRP A 57 -1.20 -3.81 7.39
CA TRP A 57 0.23 -3.68 7.66
C TRP A 57 1.05 -3.48 6.36
N GLU A 58 0.61 -4.07 5.25
CA GLU A 58 1.25 -3.86 3.96
C GLU A 58 1.12 -2.39 3.53
N LEU A 59 -0.08 -1.86 3.67
CA LEU A 59 -0.39 -0.48 3.34
C LEU A 59 0.45 0.49 4.18
N VAL A 60 0.49 0.26 5.48
CA VAL A 60 1.26 1.10 6.41
C VAL A 60 2.76 1.02 6.08
N ARG A 61 3.28 -0.19 5.83
CA ARG A 61 4.69 -0.36 5.50
C ARG A 61 5.08 0.40 4.24
N VAL A 62 4.25 0.32 3.20
CA VAL A 62 4.53 1.01 1.94
C VAL A 62 4.58 2.52 2.16
N MET A 63 3.63 3.06 2.88
CA MET A 63 3.59 4.51 3.15
C MET A 63 4.76 4.96 4.03
N GLU A 64 5.15 4.17 5.03
CA GLU A 64 6.30 4.48 5.87
C GLU A 64 7.61 4.45 5.06
N ALA A 65 7.77 3.43 4.21
CA ALA A 65 9.00 3.26 3.45
C ALA A 65 9.20 4.33 2.39
N THR A 66 8.12 4.80 1.79
CA THR A 66 8.19 5.76 0.68
C THR A 66 7.99 7.21 1.11
N GLY A 67 7.35 7.44 2.26
CA GLY A 67 6.93 8.77 2.68
C GLY A 67 5.77 9.32 1.85
N GLU A 68 5.19 8.49 0.99
CA GLU A 68 4.08 8.87 0.12
C GLU A 68 2.77 8.35 0.69
N HIS A 69 1.70 9.13 0.59
CA HIS A 69 0.42 8.81 1.20
C HIS A 69 -0.71 8.69 0.17
N GLY A 70 -0.38 8.31 -1.07
CA GLY A 70 -1.36 8.10 -2.13
C GLY A 70 -2.49 7.13 -1.75
N PRO A 71 -2.17 5.95 -1.18
CA PRO A 71 -3.22 5.02 -0.76
C PRO A 71 -4.16 5.61 0.29
N LEU A 72 -3.62 6.36 1.24
CA LEU A 72 -4.43 7.00 2.27
C LEU A 72 -5.34 8.07 1.67
N ARG A 73 -4.84 8.82 0.69
CA ARG A 73 -5.64 9.83 -0.02
C ARG A 73 -6.80 9.19 -0.78
N GLU A 74 -6.57 8.05 -1.40
CA GLU A 74 -7.64 7.32 -2.08
C GLU A 74 -8.76 6.95 -1.11
N LEU A 75 -8.40 6.44 0.05
CA LEU A 75 -9.38 6.10 1.09
C LEU A 75 -10.14 7.33 1.56
N ALA A 76 -9.42 8.42 1.85
CA ALA A 76 -10.04 9.65 2.34
C ALA A 76 -10.99 10.23 1.29
N ASN A 77 -10.55 10.35 0.05
CA ASN A 77 -11.35 10.92 -1.02
C ASN A 77 -12.62 10.11 -1.30
N TRP A 78 -12.52 8.80 -1.19
CA TRP A 78 -13.69 7.94 -1.41
C TRP A 78 -14.80 8.25 -0.43
N PHE A 79 -14.44 8.58 0.82
CA PHE A 79 -15.41 8.89 1.87
C PHE A 79 -15.69 10.38 2.03
N GLY A 80 -15.23 11.20 1.09
CA GLY A 80 -15.53 12.63 1.07
C GLY A 80 -14.60 13.50 1.88
N TYR A 81 -13.43 13.00 2.26
CA TYR A 81 -12.45 13.75 3.02
C TYR A 81 -11.25 14.10 2.16
N SER A 82 -10.59 15.19 2.48
CA SER A 82 -9.27 15.48 1.94
C SER A 82 -8.25 15.49 3.07
N LEU A 83 -7.01 15.07 2.74
CA LEU A 83 -5.96 15.00 3.74
C LEU A 83 -5.20 16.33 3.82
N ALA A 84 -4.87 16.71 5.04
CA ALA A 84 -3.95 17.81 5.31
C ALA A 84 -2.89 17.30 6.27
N SER A 85 -1.64 17.70 6.05
CA SER A 85 -0.58 17.37 6.99
C SER A 85 -0.79 18.14 8.30
N ALA A 86 -0.55 17.48 9.44
CA ALA A 86 -0.63 18.15 10.72
C ALA A 86 0.32 19.37 10.79
N ALA A 87 1.45 19.28 10.09
CA ALA A 87 2.42 20.38 10.05
C ALA A 87 1.88 21.60 9.29
N ASP A 88 0.93 21.40 8.37
CA ASP A 88 0.35 22.48 7.57
C ASP A 88 -0.74 23.25 8.35
N GLU A 89 -1.14 22.76 9.50
CA GLU A 89 -2.20 23.38 10.30
C GLU A 89 -1.66 24.42 11.30
N GLU A 90 -0.37 24.56 11.38
CA GLU A 90 0.27 25.50 12.32
C GLU A 90 0.41 26.90 11.71
#